data_f368b66da065edf4b8961b824de0e200
#
_entry.id   f368b66da065edf4b8961b824de0e200
#
_cell.length_a   1.000
_cell.length_b   1.000
_cell.length_c   1.000
_cell.angle_alpha   90.00
_cell.angle_beta   90.00
_cell.angle_gamma   90.00
#
_symmetry.space_group_name_H-M   'P 1'
#
loop_
_entity.id
_entity.type
_entity.pdbx_description
1 polymer ?
#
loop_
_entity_poly.entity_id
_entity_poly.type
_entity_poly.pdbx_seq_one_letter_code
_entity_poly.pdbx_strand_id
1 'polypeptide(L)'
;MNDENIVKINEVIAQYFKDNTAVDWIPAKAIMSELIKAGVFNKDEKKGLPIRKVFRKLDEDKQLGKMPAVHAERRSENVYWYLVREGKEYTPNEVISPLTKKEKGILNIENSDEFYLVNLCDELLKAKASRKHTFDTLVGKLHKKGKTRTKLPLDAYYEDLKLVIEFFEKKDTEESSEREAQRKFYDQRKKVVLEKKEIHLIDVNYALFECNENDRLIRNNENDRSILKGVLKDFI
;
A
#
# COMPACT_ATOMS: atom_id res chain seq x y z
N MET A 1 12.38 15.56 -30.96
CA MET A 1 11.72 16.71 -30.33
C MET A 1 12.44 17.94 -30.88
N ASN A 2 11.71 18.93 -31.38
CA ASN A 2 12.35 20.12 -31.91
C ASN A 2 12.72 21.09 -30.77
N ASP A 3 13.66 22.01 -31.04
CA ASP A 3 14.13 22.95 -30.02
C ASP A 3 13.02 23.91 -29.53
N GLU A 4 12.00 24.20 -30.35
CA GLU A 4 10.84 25.01 -29.98
C GLU A 4 10.06 24.40 -28.80
N ASN A 5 9.89 23.08 -28.77
CA ASN A 5 9.23 22.40 -27.65
C ASN A 5 10.05 22.48 -26.36
N ILE A 6 11.39 22.45 -26.46
CA ILE A 6 12.27 22.60 -25.29
C ILE A 6 12.14 24.01 -24.72
N VAL A 7 12.12 25.03 -25.55
CA VAL A 7 11.91 26.42 -25.14
C VAL A 7 10.57 26.56 -24.41
N LYS A 8 9.50 26.05 -25.02
CA LYS A 8 8.16 26.10 -24.44
C LYS A 8 8.04 25.39 -23.10
N ILE A 9 8.71 24.23 -22.93
CA ILE A 9 8.77 23.53 -21.65
C ILE A 9 9.48 24.39 -20.60
N ASN A 10 10.62 25.01 -20.94
CA ASN A 10 11.35 25.89 -20.02
C ASN A 10 10.51 27.07 -19.58
N GLU A 11 9.76 27.70 -20.50
CA GLU A 11 8.83 28.81 -20.19
C GLU A 11 7.75 28.38 -19.20
N VAL A 12 7.13 27.21 -19.42
CA VAL A 12 6.11 26.68 -18.51
C VAL A 12 6.69 26.40 -17.13
N ILE A 13 7.89 25.84 -17.05
CA ILE A 13 8.57 25.57 -15.78
C ILE A 13 8.89 26.89 -15.06
N ALA A 14 9.40 27.88 -15.77
CA ALA A 14 9.70 29.19 -15.20
C ALA A 14 8.45 29.90 -14.69
N GLN A 15 7.33 29.83 -15.44
CA GLN A 15 6.05 30.39 -15.02
C GLN A 15 5.51 29.68 -13.80
N TYR A 16 5.58 28.34 -13.76
CA TYR A 16 5.16 27.57 -12.60
C TYR A 16 5.86 28.04 -11.31
N PHE A 17 7.18 28.24 -11.34
CA PHE A 17 7.90 28.70 -10.17
C PHE A 17 7.67 30.19 -9.83
N LYS A 18 7.26 31.02 -10.78
CA LYS A 18 6.81 32.39 -10.49
C LYS A 18 5.51 32.37 -9.72
N ASP A 19 4.57 31.52 -10.11
CA ASP A 19 3.24 31.42 -9.50
C ASP A 19 3.27 30.70 -8.15
N ASN A 20 4.27 29.83 -7.91
CA ASN A 20 4.41 29.02 -6.71
C ASN A 20 5.67 29.37 -5.92
N THR A 21 5.70 30.58 -5.33
CA THR A 21 6.89 31.15 -4.68
C THR A 21 7.38 30.38 -3.44
N ALA A 22 6.52 29.60 -2.79
CA ALA A 22 6.85 28.83 -1.58
C ALA A 22 7.59 27.51 -1.86
N VAL A 23 7.81 27.14 -3.15
CA VAL A 23 8.37 25.85 -3.53
C VAL A 23 9.64 26.05 -4.31
N ASP A 24 10.74 25.49 -3.85
CA ASP A 24 12.05 25.60 -4.51
C ASP A 24 12.31 24.48 -5.51
N TRP A 25 11.65 23.34 -5.37
CA TRP A 25 11.72 22.23 -6.32
C TRP A 25 10.46 21.34 -6.30
N ILE A 26 10.21 20.63 -7.41
CA ILE A 26 9.09 19.67 -7.54
C ILE A 26 9.55 18.43 -8.30
N PRO A 27 8.93 17.26 -8.07
CA PRO A 27 9.10 16.12 -8.96
C PRO A 27 8.61 16.43 -10.38
N ALA A 28 9.34 16.02 -11.40
CA ALA A 28 9.02 16.32 -12.80
C ALA A 28 7.58 15.95 -13.23
N LYS A 29 6.99 14.96 -12.61
CA LYS A 29 5.59 14.57 -12.87
C LYS A 29 4.55 15.65 -12.49
N ALA A 30 4.90 16.52 -11.54
CA ALA A 30 3.97 17.52 -11.01
C ALA A 30 3.66 18.64 -12.02
N ILE A 31 4.56 18.90 -13.00
CA ILE A 31 4.37 19.94 -14.01
C ILE A 31 3.44 19.52 -15.17
N MET A 32 3.04 18.24 -15.24
CA MET A 32 2.32 17.70 -16.41
C MET A 32 1.01 18.41 -16.71
N SER A 33 0.26 18.84 -15.68
CA SER A 33 -0.98 19.60 -15.88
C SER A 33 -0.75 20.92 -16.62
N GLU A 34 0.30 21.63 -16.26
CA GLU A 34 0.65 22.93 -16.87
C GLU A 34 1.17 22.74 -18.31
N LEU A 35 1.95 21.68 -18.55
CA LEU A 35 2.45 21.35 -19.89
C LEU A 35 1.31 20.94 -20.84
N ILE A 36 0.27 20.28 -20.33
CA ILE A 36 -0.92 19.94 -21.12
C ILE A 36 -1.74 21.20 -21.42
N LYS A 37 -1.97 22.06 -20.44
CA LYS A 37 -2.65 23.36 -20.62
C LYS A 37 -1.92 24.23 -21.66
N ALA A 38 -0.59 24.21 -21.64
CA ALA A 38 0.23 24.92 -22.64
C ALA A 38 0.29 24.24 -24.01
N GLY A 39 -0.37 23.09 -24.17
CA GLY A 39 -0.41 22.36 -25.45
C GLY A 39 0.94 21.70 -25.85
N VAL A 40 1.84 21.46 -24.89
CA VAL A 40 3.11 20.74 -25.12
C VAL A 40 2.86 19.24 -25.24
N PHE A 41 1.95 18.72 -24.43
CA PHE A 41 1.50 17.33 -24.46
C PHE A 41 -0.02 17.26 -24.52
N ASN A 42 -0.55 16.23 -25.19
CA ASN A 42 -1.99 16.03 -25.30
C ASN A 42 -2.59 15.42 -24.01
N LYS A 43 -1.84 14.56 -23.34
CA LYS A 43 -2.28 13.86 -22.12
C LYS A 43 -1.09 13.43 -21.26
N ASP A 44 -1.35 13.20 -19.98
CA ASP A 44 -0.39 12.56 -19.09
C ASP A 44 -0.54 11.03 -19.15
N GLU A 45 0.53 10.33 -19.52
CA GLU A 45 0.60 8.88 -19.51
C GLU A 45 1.48 8.42 -18.35
N LYS A 46 0.98 7.47 -17.55
CA LYS A 46 1.74 6.83 -16.46
C LYS A 46 2.42 7.83 -15.53
N LYS A 47 1.69 8.86 -15.10
CA LYS A 47 2.13 9.87 -14.11
C LYS A 47 3.48 10.52 -14.47
N GLY A 48 3.50 11.28 -15.55
CA GLY A 48 4.66 12.06 -16.01
C GLY A 48 5.61 11.30 -16.94
N LEU A 49 5.19 10.23 -17.57
CA LEU A 49 6.02 9.52 -18.55
C LEU A 49 6.42 10.39 -19.74
N PRO A 50 5.53 11.25 -20.33
CA PRO A 50 5.89 12.07 -21.48
C PRO A 50 7.08 12.97 -21.20
N ILE A 51 7.06 13.76 -20.11
CA ILE A 51 8.15 14.68 -19.78
C ILE A 51 9.44 13.93 -19.39
N ARG A 52 9.32 12.80 -18.67
CA ARG A 52 10.49 11.98 -18.33
C ARG A 52 11.17 11.35 -19.55
N LYS A 53 10.42 11.04 -20.62
CA LYS A 53 11.01 10.59 -21.89
C LYS A 53 11.84 11.69 -22.55
N VAL A 54 11.37 12.94 -22.47
CA VAL A 54 12.12 14.10 -22.95
C VAL A 54 13.44 14.25 -22.24
N PHE A 55 13.39 14.26 -20.90
CA PHE A 55 14.60 14.43 -20.08
C PHE A 55 15.60 13.29 -20.31
N ARG A 56 15.12 12.04 -20.38
CA ARG A 56 15.98 10.90 -20.66
C ARG A 56 16.67 11.03 -22.02
N LYS A 57 15.93 11.41 -23.07
CA LYS A 57 16.51 11.59 -24.38
C LYS A 57 17.56 12.72 -24.41
N LEU A 58 17.28 13.86 -23.80
CA LEU A 58 18.25 14.97 -23.69
C LEU A 58 19.48 14.58 -22.88
N ASP A 59 19.32 13.74 -21.86
CA ASP A 59 20.43 13.23 -21.05
C ASP A 59 21.30 12.24 -21.86
N GLU A 60 20.70 11.31 -22.59
CA GLU A 60 21.36 10.38 -23.50
C GLU A 60 22.15 11.12 -24.60
N ASP A 61 21.54 12.18 -25.13
CA ASP A 61 22.14 13.03 -26.17
C ASP A 61 23.17 14.07 -25.60
N LYS A 62 23.43 14.07 -24.27
CA LYS A 62 24.25 15.03 -23.54
C LYS A 62 23.81 16.51 -23.73
N GLN A 63 22.51 16.70 -23.94
CA GLN A 63 21.88 18.01 -24.17
C GLN A 63 21.00 18.47 -23.02
N LEU A 64 21.07 17.83 -21.84
CA LEU A 64 20.26 18.19 -20.67
C LEU A 64 20.46 19.64 -20.23
N GLY A 65 21.64 20.23 -20.51
CA GLY A 65 21.93 21.64 -20.27
C GLY A 65 21.02 22.64 -21.00
N LYS A 66 20.24 22.20 -22.03
CA LYS A 66 19.20 23.03 -22.66
C LYS A 66 17.99 23.25 -21.72
N MET A 67 17.94 22.54 -20.61
CA MET A 67 16.88 22.62 -19.60
C MET A 67 17.48 22.84 -18.22
N PRO A 68 17.90 24.09 -17.91
CA PRO A 68 18.68 24.39 -16.70
C PRO A 68 17.91 24.11 -15.40
N ALA A 69 16.58 24.13 -15.43
CA ALA A 69 15.76 23.79 -14.27
C ALA A 69 15.68 22.28 -13.97
N VAL A 70 16.20 21.42 -14.84
CA VAL A 70 16.08 19.96 -14.68
C VAL A 70 17.25 19.42 -13.87
N HIS A 71 16.93 18.79 -12.74
CA HIS A 71 17.88 18.06 -11.92
C HIS A 71 17.67 16.55 -12.06
N ALA A 72 18.74 15.80 -12.32
CA ALA A 72 18.76 14.35 -12.44
C ALA A 72 19.40 13.71 -11.20
N GLU A 73 18.58 13.17 -10.30
CA GLU A 73 19.08 12.36 -9.18
C GLU A 73 19.36 10.94 -9.67
N ARG A 74 20.63 10.59 -9.81
CA ARG A 74 21.06 9.28 -10.31
C ARG A 74 21.25 8.31 -9.15
N ARG A 75 20.49 7.20 -9.17
CA ARG A 75 20.67 6.08 -8.22
C ARG A 75 21.13 4.83 -8.97
N SER A 76 21.52 3.79 -8.25
CA SER A 76 22.09 2.55 -8.80
C SER A 76 21.30 1.94 -9.98
N GLU A 77 19.97 1.99 -9.93
CA GLU A 77 19.13 1.35 -10.95
C GLU A 77 18.21 2.33 -11.70
N ASN A 78 18.05 3.57 -11.21
CA ASN A 78 17.07 4.50 -11.74
C ASN A 78 17.55 5.95 -11.68
N VAL A 79 17.03 6.78 -12.60
CA VAL A 79 17.19 8.23 -12.56
C VAL A 79 15.86 8.85 -12.17
N TYR A 80 15.88 9.70 -11.15
CA TYR A 80 14.73 10.49 -10.71
C TYR A 80 14.90 11.91 -11.20
N TRP A 81 13.82 12.51 -11.70
CA TRP A 81 13.82 13.81 -12.35
C TRP A 81 13.06 14.81 -11.51
N TYR A 82 13.70 15.92 -11.24
CA TYR A 82 13.16 17.04 -10.49
C TYR A 82 13.29 18.33 -11.28
N LEU A 83 12.41 19.27 -11.01
CA LEU A 83 12.50 20.63 -11.50
C LEU A 83 12.88 21.52 -10.34
N VAL A 84 13.86 22.37 -10.52
CA VAL A 84 14.43 23.22 -9.48
C VAL A 84 14.30 24.66 -9.91
N ARG A 85 13.91 25.53 -8.98
CA ARG A 85 13.83 26.98 -9.20
C ARG A 85 15.21 27.52 -9.57
N GLU A 86 15.24 28.49 -10.48
CA GLU A 86 16.45 29.21 -10.82
C GLU A 86 17.13 29.81 -9.57
N GLY A 87 18.44 29.64 -9.44
CA GLY A 87 19.21 30.11 -8.30
C GLY A 87 19.05 29.30 -7.00
N LYS A 88 18.30 28.18 -7.04
CA LYS A 88 18.17 27.26 -5.92
C LYS A 88 18.84 25.92 -6.24
N GLU A 89 19.24 25.21 -5.20
CA GLU A 89 19.76 23.85 -5.33
C GLU A 89 18.67 22.83 -4.98
N TYR A 90 18.73 21.67 -5.63
CA TYR A 90 17.93 20.54 -5.23
C TYR A 90 18.44 20.04 -3.87
N THR A 91 17.71 20.36 -2.84
CA THR A 91 17.92 19.78 -1.52
C THR A 91 16.87 18.69 -1.36
N PRO A 92 17.24 17.41 -1.43
CA PRO A 92 16.30 16.39 -1.00
C PRO A 92 15.94 16.73 0.46
N ASN A 93 14.66 16.97 0.76
CA ASN A 93 14.22 16.93 2.15
C ASN A 93 14.81 15.66 2.72
N GLU A 94 15.48 15.75 3.90
CA GLU A 94 16.18 14.62 4.52
C GLU A 94 15.42 13.33 4.23
N VAL A 95 16.07 12.48 3.49
CA VAL A 95 15.43 11.41 2.76
C VAL A 95 14.69 10.53 3.76
N ILE A 96 13.40 10.74 3.88
CA ILE A 96 12.56 9.55 3.98
C ILE A 96 12.78 8.86 2.64
N SER A 97 13.75 7.98 2.58
CA SER A 97 14.00 7.13 1.42
C SER A 97 12.65 6.55 1.04
N PRO A 98 12.16 6.73 -0.19
CA PRO A 98 10.83 6.23 -0.51
C PRO A 98 10.84 4.76 -0.14
N LEU A 99 10.08 4.43 0.90
CA LEU A 99 10.00 3.10 1.47
C LEU A 99 10.02 2.09 0.33
N THR A 100 10.91 1.15 0.37
CA THR A 100 10.95 0.06 -0.61
C THR A 100 9.57 -0.59 -0.68
N LYS A 101 9.26 -1.31 -1.73
CA LYS A 101 7.98 -2.06 -1.80
C LYS A 101 7.79 -2.94 -0.56
N LYS A 102 8.88 -3.49 -0.02
CA LYS A 102 8.88 -4.32 1.19
C LYS A 102 8.55 -3.48 2.43
N GLU A 103 9.18 -2.32 2.61
CA GLU A 103 8.92 -1.42 3.74
C GLU A 103 7.52 -0.80 3.69
N LYS A 104 7.03 -0.43 2.49
CA LYS A 104 5.63 -0.01 2.30
C LYS A 104 4.65 -1.13 2.62
N GLY A 105 5.00 -2.37 2.27
CA GLY A 105 4.22 -3.55 2.62
C GLY A 105 4.15 -3.73 4.14
N ILE A 106 5.26 -3.63 4.83
CA ILE A 106 5.35 -3.73 6.31
C ILE A 106 4.52 -2.62 6.96
N LEU A 107 4.74 -1.36 6.56
CA LEU A 107 4.01 -0.21 7.12
C LEU A 107 2.49 -0.31 6.88
N ASN A 108 2.07 -0.79 5.71
CA ASN A 108 0.66 -1.02 5.42
C ASN A 108 0.05 -2.14 6.30
N ILE A 109 0.83 -3.17 6.60
CA ILE A 109 0.41 -4.25 7.50
C ILE A 109 0.29 -3.70 8.93
N GLU A 110 1.30 -3.00 9.43
CA GLU A 110 1.32 -2.43 10.79
C GLU A 110 0.22 -1.38 11.01
N ASN A 111 -0.19 -0.69 9.95
CA ASN A 111 -1.31 0.27 10.00
C ASN A 111 -2.68 -0.37 9.74
N SER A 112 -2.76 -1.67 9.48
CA SER A 112 -4.03 -2.35 9.26
C SER A 112 -4.85 -2.48 10.55
N ASP A 113 -6.18 -2.51 10.41
CA ASP A 113 -7.08 -2.68 11.55
C ASP A 113 -6.93 -4.08 12.15
N GLU A 114 -6.68 -5.09 11.32
CA GLU A 114 -6.33 -6.44 11.76
C GLU A 114 -5.09 -6.44 12.68
N PHE A 115 -4.02 -5.75 12.26
CA PHE A 115 -2.78 -5.69 13.04
C PHE A 115 -3.00 -5.03 14.40
N TYR A 116 -3.79 -3.97 14.45
CA TYR A 116 -4.19 -3.31 15.68
C TYR A 116 -4.96 -4.24 16.61
N LEU A 117 -5.99 -4.92 16.12
CA LEU A 117 -6.80 -5.82 16.94
C LEU A 117 -6.01 -7.04 17.42
N VAL A 118 -5.13 -7.60 16.57
CA VAL A 118 -4.24 -8.70 17.00
C VAL A 118 -3.26 -8.25 18.09
N ASN A 119 -2.76 -6.99 18.07
CA ASN A 119 -1.95 -6.46 19.15
C ASN A 119 -2.73 -6.42 20.48
N LEU A 120 -4.00 -6.02 20.46
CA LEU A 120 -4.84 -6.03 21.64
C LEU A 120 -5.08 -7.46 22.15
N CYS A 121 -5.27 -8.43 21.26
CA CYS A 121 -5.37 -9.84 21.64
C CYS A 121 -4.07 -10.35 22.26
N ASP A 122 -2.90 -10.02 21.69
CA ASP A 122 -1.58 -10.37 22.24
C ASP A 122 -1.42 -9.90 23.69
N GLU A 123 -1.86 -8.66 23.97
CA GLU A 123 -1.78 -8.09 25.31
C GLU A 123 -2.77 -8.74 26.29
N LEU A 124 -4.00 -9.02 25.84
CA LEU A 124 -5.04 -9.65 26.67
C LEU A 124 -4.68 -11.09 27.02
N LEU A 125 -4.20 -11.86 26.05
CA LEU A 125 -3.80 -13.26 26.19
C LEU A 125 -2.41 -13.43 26.81
N LYS A 126 -1.64 -12.34 26.97
CA LYS A 126 -0.23 -12.34 27.41
C LYS A 126 0.63 -13.28 26.58
N ALA A 127 0.32 -13.42 25.29
CA ALA A 127 0.97 -14.29 24.33
C ALA A 127 1.17 -13.57 23.01
N LYS A 128 2.13 -14.03 22.19
CA LYS A 128 2.41 -13.46 20.86
C LYS A 128 1.83 -14.36 19.78
N ALA A 129 0.97 -13.82 18.93
CA ALA A 129 0.43 -14.52 17.79
C ALA A 129 1.47 -14.75 16.69
N SER A 130 1.48 -15.94 16.10
CA SER A 130 2.03 -16.17 14.76
C SER A 130 1.04 -15.62 13.73
N ARG A 131 1.37 -14.47 13.13
CA ARG A 131 0.49 -13.75 12.17
C ARG A 131 0.61 -14.34 10.78
N LYS A 132 -0.52 -14.41 10.07
CA LYS A 132 -0.61 -15.04 8.74
C LYS A 132 -0.01 -16.45 8.75
N HIS A 133 -0.22 -17.15 9.84
CA HIS A 133 0.26 -18.51 10.02
C HIS A 133 -0.33 -19.45 8.97
N THR A 134 0.45 -20.43 8.52
CA THR A 134 0.00 -21.41 7.53
C THR A 134 0.31 -22.84 7.97
N PHE A 135 -0.66 -23.74 7.86
CA PHE A 135 -0.45 -25.18 8.00
C PHE A 135 -0.30 -25.84 6.64
N ASP A 136 0.53 -26.87 6.54
CA ASP A 136 0.72 -27.63 5.30
C ASP A 136 -0.55 -28.33 4.82
N THR A 137 -1.42 -28.69 5.75
CA THR A 137 -2.71 -29.35 5.49
C THR A 137 -3.82 -28.38 5.12
N LEU A 138 -3.64 -27.07 5.39
CA LEU A 138 -4.62 -26.02 5.13
C LEU A 138 -4.35 -25.34 3.79
N VAL A 139 -4.83 -25.95 2.71
CA VAL A 139 -4.61 -25.49 1.34
C VAL A 139 -5.92 -25.20 0.61
N GLY A 140 -5.89 -24.18 -0.25
CA GLY A 140 -7.01 -23.79 -1.10
C GLY A 140 -7.28 -24.73 -2.27
N LYS A 141 -8.13 -24.27 -3.19
CA LYS A 141 -8.40 -24.99 -4.46
C LYS A 141 -7.15 -25.03 -5.34
N LEU A 142 -7.11 -26.01 -6.23
CA LEU A 142 -6.05 -26.13 -7.25
C LEU A 142 -6.11 -24.91 -8.19
N HIS A 143 -4.97 -24.32 -8.51
CA HIS A 143 -4.91 -23.23 -9.49
C HIS A 143 -5.38 -23.69 -10.87
N LYS A 144 -6.16 -22.86 -11.57
CA LYS A 144 -6.72 -23.20 -12.91
C LYS A 144 -5.66 -23.61 -13.96
N LYS A 145 -4.42 -23.15 -13.82
CA LYS A 145 -3.30 -23.43 -14.76
C LYS A 145 -2.14 -24.19 -14.14
N GLY A 146 -2.26 -24.73 -12.93
CA GLY A 146 -1.14 -25.31 -12.22
C GLY A 146 -1.47 -26.56 -11.41
N LYS A 147 -0.42 -27.26 -11.03
CA LYS A 147 -0.49 -28.43 -10.14
C LYS A 147 -0.38 -28.04 -8.66
N THR A 148 -0.28 -26.74 -8.37
CA THR A 148 -0.03 -26.20 -7.02
C THR A 148 -1.30 -25.68 -6.37
N ARG A 149 -1.32 -25.71 -5.04
CA ARG A 149 -2.37 -25.12 -4.19
C ARG A 149 -1.73 -24.05 -3.31
N THR A 150 -2.43 -22.95 -3.07
CA THR A 150 -1.97 -21.93 -2.12
C THR A 150 -2.36 -22.34 -0.71
N LYS A 151 -1.43 -22.22 0.25
CA LYS A 151 -1.76 -22.37 1.67
C LYS A 151 -2.68 -21.23 2.08
N LEU A 152 -3.69 -21.52 2.89
CA LEU A 152 -4.60 -20.53 3.42
C LEU A 152 -4.00 -19.96 4.71
N PRO A 153 -3.72 -18.65 4.77
CA PRO A 153 -3.19 -18.03 5.97
C PRO A 153 -4.29 -17.88 7.04
N LEU A 154 -3.87 -17.92 8.28
CA LEU A 154 -4.67 -17.61 9.46
C LEU A 154 -4.21 -16.27 10.02
N ASP A 155 -5.13 -15.42 10.48
CA ASP A 155 -4.79 -14.05 10.88
C ASP A 155 -3.91 -14.03 12.13
N ALA A 156 -4.30 -14.74 13.18
CA ALA A 156 -3.53 -14.89 14.40
C ALA A 156 -3.61 -16.31 14.94
N TYR A 157 -2.47 -16.97 15.16
CA TYR A 157 -2.38 -18.29 15.78
C TYR A 157 -1.52 -18.22 17.05
N TYR A 158 -2.10 -18.66 18.16
CA TYR A 158 -1.46 -18.79 19.48
C TYR A 158 -1.21 -20.26 19.77
N GLU A 159 0.01 -20.70 19.55
CA GLU A 159 0.38 -22.12 19.61
C GLU A 159 0.16 -22.72 21.01
N ASP A 160 0.63 -22.03 22.04
CA ASP A 160 0.54 -22.49 23.44
C ASP A 160 -0.91 -22.60 23.92
N LEU A 161 -1.81 -21.77 23.38
CA LEU A 161 -3.23 -21.75 23.70
C LEU A 161 -4.07 -22.63 22.76
N LYS A 162 -3.45 -23.22 21.77
CA LYS A 162 -4.16 -23.90 20.65
C LYS A 162 -5.34 -23.06 20.15
N LEU A 163 -5.13 -21.77 19.93
CA LEU A 163 -6.16 -20.80 19.57
C LEU A 163 -5.83 -20.11 18.26
N VAL A 164 -6.81 -20.05 17.37
CA VAL A 164 -6.80 -19.21 16.18
C VAL A 164 -7.86 -18.14 16.30
N ILE A 165 -7.50 -16.89 15.97
CA ILE A 165 -8.45 -15.79 15.85
C ILE A 165 -8.44 -15.34 14.40
N GLU A 166 -9.61 -15.29 13.77
CA GLU A 166 -9.85 -14.77 12.42
C GLU A 166 -10.72 -13.52 12.51
N PHE A 167 -10.34 -12.49 11.76
CA PHE A 167 -11.12 -11.25 11.67
C PHE A 167 -11.82 -11.21 10.31
N PHE A 168 -13.11 -10.91 10.31
CA PHE A 168 -13.87 -10.84 9.07
C PHE A 168 -14.79 -9.62 9.03
N GLU A 169 -14.90 -9.04 7.85
CA GLU A 169 -15.89 -8.01 7.55
C GLU A 169 -17.17 -8.68 7.04
N LYS A 170 -18.31 -8.29 7.60
CA LYS A 170 -19.59 -8.63 7.01
C LYS A 170 -19.83 -7.64 5.86
N LYS A 171 -19.37 -7.97 4.66
CA LYS A 171 -19.68 -7.18 3.48
C LYS A 171 -21.09 -7.49 3.01
N ASP A 172 -21.97 -6.49 3.10
CA ASP A 172 -23.29 -6.49 2.44
C ASP A 172 -23.17 -6.10 0.94
N THR A 173 -21.97 -6.19 0.35
CA THR A 173 -21.75 -5.91 -1.07
C THR A 173 -22.02 -7.15 -1.90
N GLU A 174 -22.72 -6.96 -3.03
CA GLU A 174 -22.94 -7.95 -4.09
C GLU A 174 -21.59 -8.48 -4.64
N GLU A 175 -20.95 -9.37 -3.89
CA GLU A 175 -19.84 -10.14 -4.43
C GLU A 175 -20.40 -11.10 -5.50
N SER A 176 -19.61 -11.32 -6.56
CA SER A 176 -19.98 -12.33 -7.54
C SER A 176 -20.20 -13.68 -6.81
N SER A 177 -21.26 -14.40 -7.14
CA SER A 177 -21.64 -15.67 -6.50
C SER A 177 -20.48 -16.67 -6.42
N GLU A 178 -19.53 -16.62 -7.37
CA GLU A 178 -18.33 -17.48 -7.37
C GLU A 178 -17.34 -17.14 -6.25
N ARG A 179 -17.12 -15.85 -5.95
CA ARG A 179 -16.20 -15.42 -4.88
C ARG A 179 -16.76 -15.73 -3.50
N GLU A 180 -18.07 -15.53 -3.33
CA GLU A 180 -18.76 -15.88 -2.10
C GLU A 180 -18.70 -17.40 -1.84
N ALA A 181 -18.98 -18.21 -2.86
CA ALA A 181 -18.85 -19.66 -2.76
C ALA A 181 -17.43 -20.10 -2.45
N GLN A 182 -16.43 -19.42 -3.00
CA GLN A 182 -15.02 -19.72 -2.70
C GLN A 182 -14.67 -19.37 -1.26
N ARG A 183 -15.14 -18.23 -0.74
CA ARG A 183 -14.94 -17.82 0.65
C ARG A 183 -15.55 -18.81 1.61
N LYS A 184 -16.83 -19.12 1.45
CA LYS A 184 -17.52 -20.13 2.25
C LYS A 184 -16.81 -21.49 2.27
N PHE A 185 -16.29 -21.90 1.11
CA PHE A 185 -15.48 -23.14 1.02
C PHE A 185 -14.17 -23.05 1.82
N TYR A 186 -13.48 -21.91 1.81
CA TYR A 186 -12.23 -21.74 2.57
C TYR A 186 -12.50 -21.66 4.07
N ASP A 187 -13.54 -20.96 4.50
CA ASP A 187 -13.96 -20.85 5.90
C ASP A 187 -14.34 -22.23 6.47
N GLN A 188 -15.14 -23.00 5.71
CA GLN A 188 -15.47 -24.36 6.10
C GLN A 188 -14.22 -25.26 6.17
N ARG A 189 -13.28 -25.07 5.26
CA ARG A 189 -12.04 -25.85 5.27
C ARG A 189 -11.14 -25.49 6.46
N LYS A 190 -11.05 -24.21 6.83
CA LYS A 190 -10.36 -23.78 8.05
C LYS A 190 -10.95 -24.48 9.28
N LYS A 191 -12.27 -24.43 9.45
CA LYS A 191 -12.99 -25.08 10.57
C LYS A 191 -12.65 -26.56 10.68
N VAL A 192 -12.81 -27.32 9.61
CA VAL A 192 -12.53 -28.76 9.59
C VAL A 192 -11.07 -29.10 9.90
N VAL A 193 -10.12 -28.30 9.36
CA VAL A 193 -8.68 -28.58 9.58
C VAL A 193 -8.27 -28.22 11.01
N LEU A 194 -8.77 -27.13 11.56
CA LEU A 194 -8.46 -26.71 12.92
C LEU A 194 -9.08 -27.64 13.95
N GLU A 195 -10.32 -28.07 13.75
CA GLU A 195 -10.99 -29.06 14.60
C GLU A 195 -10.19 -30.38 14.67
N LYS A 196 -9.72 -30.91 13.51
CA LYS A 196 -8.87 -32.10 13.47
C LYS A 196 -7.53 -31.96 14.19
N LYS A 197 -7.08 -30.73 14.39
CA LYS A 197 -5.84 -30.39 15.13
C LYS A 197 -6.10 -30.05 16.59
N GLU A 198 -7.35 -30.11 17.03
CA GLU A 198 -7.77 -29.69 18.37
C GLU A 198 -7.39 -28.23 18.67
N ILE A 199 -7.54 -27.38 17.66
CA ILE A 199 -7.29 -25.94 17.73
C ILE A 199 -8.64 -25.21 17.76
N HIS A 200 -8.82 -24.35 18.74
CA HIS A 200 -10.01 -23.51 18.86
C HIS A 200 -9.97 -22.40 17.80
N LEU A 201 -11.10 -22.15 17.17
CA LEU A 201 -11.27 -21.04 16.22
C LEU A 201 -12.26 -20.04 16.78
N ILE A 202 -11.82 -18.79 16.89
CA ILE A 202 -12.68 -17.64 17.22
C ILE A 202 -12.77 -16.75 15.99
N ASP A 203 -13.99 -16.59 15.49
CA ASP A 203 -14.34 -15.69 14.40
C ASP A 203 -14.77 -14.33 14.99
N VAL A 204 -14.02 -13.27 14.75
CA VAL A 204 -14.30 -11.90 15.24
C VAL A 204 -14.81 -11.03 14.10
N ASN A 205 -16.06 -10.57 14.22
CA ASN A 205 -16.66 -9.70 13.22
C ASN A 205 -16.29 -8.23 13.50
N TYR A 206 -15.81 -7.50 12.50
CA TYR A 206 -15.57 -6.05 12.60
C TYR A 206 -16.82 -5.24 12.99
N ALA A 207 -18.02 -5.75 12.71
CA ALA A 207 -19.26 -5.12 13.13
C ALA A 207 -19.46 -5.03 14.66
N LEU A 208 -18.62 -5.70 15.45
CA LEU A 208 -18.59 -5.55 16.92
C LEU A 208 -17.96 -4.24 17.37
N PHE A 209 -17.18 -3.61 16.50
CA PHE A 209 -16.40 -2.42 16.76
C PHE A 209 -17.02 -1.21 16.08
N GLU A 210 -16.65 -0.02 16.53
CA GLU A 210 -17.06 1.24 15.90
C GLU A 210 -16.27 1.47 14.61
N CYS A 211 -16.98 1.69 13.49
CA CYS A 211 -16.41 1.93 12.18
C CYS A 211 -16.87 3.28 11.62
N ASN A 212 -16.02 3.90 10.79
CA ASN A 212 -16.36 5.12 10.08
C ASN A 212 -17.17 4.82 8.79
N GLU A 213 -17.58 5.87 8.06
CA GLU A 213 -18.33 5.78 6.80
C GLU A 213 -17.63 4.97 5.68
N ASN A 214 -16.32 4.72 5.81
CA ASN A 214 -15.54 3.95 4.87
C ASN A 214 -15.24 2.52 5.37
N ASP A 215 -16.03 2.00 6.31
CA ASP A 215 -15.86 0.69 6.95
C ASP A 215 -14.48 0.47 7.61
N ARG A 216 -13.80 1.58 8.00
CA ARG A 216 -12.54 1.53 8.72
C ARG A 216 -12.79 1.68 10.22
N LEU A 217 -12.08 0.86 11.01
CA LEU A 217 -12.17 0.87 12.46
C LEU A 217 -11.84 2.25 13.04
N ILE A 218 -12.73 2.78 13.90
CA ILE A 218 -12.45 3.93 14.76
C ILE A 218 -11.80 3.38 16.02
N ARG A 219 -10.44 3.40 16.05
CA ARG A 219 -9.65 2.76 17.09
C ARG A 219 -9.89 3.42 18.46
N ASN A 220 -10.59 2.72 19.33
CA ASN A 220 -10.84 3.11 20.73
C ASN A 220 -10.30 2.01 21.64
N ASN A 221 -9.09 2.18 22.14
CA ASN A 221 -8.37 1.15 22.88
C ASN A 221 -9.16 0.55 24.07
N GLU A 222 -9.86 1.37 24.84
CA GLU A 222 -10.61 0.91 26.02
C GLU A 222 -11.85 0.10 25.62
N ASN A 223 -12.62 0.63 24.66
CA ASN A 223 -13.82 -0.03 24.15
C ASN A 223 -13.47 -1.33 23.42
N ASP A 224 -12.47 -1.28 22.52
CA ASP A 224 -12.04 -2.43 21.74
C ASP A 224 -11.49 -3.56 22.61
N ARG A 225 -10.73 -3.21 23.68
CA ARG A 225 -10.29 -4.17 24.71
C ARG A 225 -11.46 -4.81 25.46
N SER A 226 -12.47 -4.03 25.78
CA SER A 226 -13.64 -4.54 26.49
C SER A 226 -14.39 -5.56 25.63
N ILE A 227 -14.58 -5.26 24.35
CA ILE A 227 -15.18 -6.18 23.36
C ILE A 227 -14.37 -7.47 23.27
N LEU A 228 -13.05 -7.33 23.03
CA LEU A 228 -12.16 -8.49 22.90
C LEU A 228 -12.08 -9.34 24.17
N LYS A 229 -12.12 -8.73 25.38
CA LYS A 229 -12.21 -9.48 26.64
C LYS A 229 -13.48 -10.34 26.70
N GLY A 230 -14.61 -9.83 26.22
CA GLY A 230 -15.83 -10.61 26.14
C GLY A 230 -15.72 -11.80 25.20
N VAL A 231 -15.07 -11.60 24.05
CA VAL A 231 -14.85 -12.64 23.02
C VAL A 231 -13.84 -13.69 23.49
N LEU A 232 -12.80 -13.29 24.20
CA LEU A 232 -11.68 -14.13 24.63
C LEU A 232 -11.80 -14.66 26.06
N LYS A 233 -12.95 -14.50 26.70
CA LYS A 233 -13.17 -14.78 28.14
C LYS A 233 -12.72 -16.19 28.59
N ASP A 234 -12.78 -17.18 27.71
CA ASP A 234 -12.44 -18.56 28.01
C ASP A 234 -10.92 -18.84 27.91
N PHE A 235 -10.12 -17.83 27.49
CA PHE A 235 -8.68 -17.92 27.26
C PHE A 235 -7.84 -16.90 28.07
N ILE A 236 -8.51 -16.02 28.84
CA ILE A 236 -7.87 -14.96 29.65
C ILE A 236 -7.75 -15.39 31.11
#